data_c845375727bf59aed8bfc1940838faf1
#
_entry.id   c845375727bf59aed8bfc1940838faf1
#
_cell.length_a   1.000
_cell.length_b   1.000
_cell.length_c   1.000
_cell.angle_alpha   90.00
_cell.angle_beta   90.00
_cell.angle_gamma   90.00
#
_symmetry.space_group_name_H-M   'P 1'
#
loop_
_entity.id
_entity.type
_entity.pdbx_description
1 polymer ?
#
loop_
_entity_poly.entity_id
_entity_poly.type
_entity_poly.pdbx_seq_one_letter_code
_entity_poly.pdbx_strand_id
1 'polypeptide(L)'
;MEFLVFLVAIILFIPLTAINVVAVGVKNKFKWKVLRGYFLETAIDIDKFGNKNLRTLLNSTLITKEGYKFGDPRETISSALGKNQLKQTLTTTGKVLCAILDFLDKDHCVKSIRYYEKL
;
A
#
# COMPACT_ATOMS: atom_id res chain seq x y z
N MET A 1 -17.80 -21.44 0.71
CA MET A 1 -17.88 -20.58 1.91
C MET A 1 -16.84 -19.44 1.86
N GLU A 2 -15.61 -19.77 1.62
CA GLU A 2 -14.52 -18.79 1.62
C GLU A 2 -14.70 -17.67 0.60
N PHE A 3 -15.20 -18.01 -0.59
CA PHE A 3 -15.48 -17.01 -1.63
C PHE A 3 -16.57 -16.03 -1.20
N LEU A 4 -17.62 -16.52 -0.52
CA LEU A 4 -18.69 -15.65 -0.01
C LEU A 4 -18.17 -14.72 1.08
N VAL A 5 -17.34 -15.24 1.98
CA VAL A 5 -16.71 -14.43 3.03
C VAL A 5 -15.83 -13.33 2.39
N PHE A 6 -15.07 -13.68 1.36
CA PHE A 6 -14.24 -12.74 0.62
C PHE A 6 -15.07 -11.61 0.00
N LEU A 7 -16.18 -11.96 -0.69
CA LEU A 7 -17.04 -10.95 -1.30
C LEU A 7 -17.67 -10.03 -0.25
N VAL A 8 -18.17 -10.60 0.84
CA VAL A 8 -18.79 -9.84 1.93
C VAL A 8 -17.77 -8.88 2.54
N ALA A 9 -16.55 -9.35 2.76
CA ALA A 9 -15.48 -8.51 3.32
C ALA A 9 -15.20 -7.28 2.45
N ILE A 10 -15.07 -7.47 1.12
CA ILE A 10 -14.85 -6.37 0.21
C ILE A 10 -16.03 -5.41 0.17
N ILE A 11 -17.25 -5.96 0.07
CA ILE A 11 -18.46 -5.15 -0.04
C ILE A 11 -18.67 -4.30 1.21
N LEU A 12 -18.39 -4.85 2.39
CA LEU A 12 -18.57 -4.14 3.67
C LEU A 12 -17.46 -3.14 3.95
N PHE A 13 -16.24 -3.41 3.47
CA PHE A 13 -15.08 -2.58 3.80
C PHE A 13 -15.26 -1.13 3.37
N ILE A 14 -15.77 -0.90 2.16
CA ILE A 14 -15.89 0.46 1.59
C ILE A 14 -16.87 1.32 2.39
N PRO A 15 -18.15 0.89 2.59
CA PRO A 15 -19.09 1.72 3.35
C PRO A 15 -18.71 1.85 4.83
N LEU A 16 -18.15 0.80 5.45
CA LEU A 16 -17.71 0.89 6.83
C LEU A 16 -16.55 1.88 6.98
N THR A 17 -15.65 1.92 6.01
CA THR A 17 -14.56 2.90 6.02
C THR A 17 -15.10 4.32 5.95
N ALA A 18 -16.06 4.58 5.05
CA ALA A 18 -16.69 5.89 4.92
C ALA A 18 -17.38 6.31 6.22
N ILE A 19 -18.13 5.40 6.85
CA ILE A 19 -18.80 5.66 8.12
C ILE A 19 -17.77 5.95 9.21
N ASN A 20 -16.67 5.19 9.23
CA ASN A 20 -15.62 5.38 10.23
C ASN A 20 -14.92 6.75 10.10
N VAL A 21 -14.71 7.22 8.88
CA VAL A 21 -14.15 8.56 8.67
C VAL A 21 -15.05 9.61 9.34
N VAL A 22 -16.37 9.51 9.14
CA VAL A 22 -17.33 10.42 9.78
C VAL A 22 -17.27 10.28 11.31
N ALA A 23 -17.22 9.04 11.82
CA ALA A 23 -17.16 8.79 13.25
C ALA A 23 -15.90 9.39 13.90
N VAL A 24 -14.75 9.25 13.25
CA VAL A 24 -13.49 9.85 13.71
C VAL A 24 -13.61 11.39 13.73
N GLY A 25 -14.19 11.95 12.67
CA GLY A 25 -14.41 13.39 12.57
C GLY A 25 -15.30 13.90 13.71
N VAL A 26 -16.45 13.27 13.91
CA VAL A 26 -17.40 13.67 14.95
C VAL A 26 -16.77 13.55 16.35
N LYS A 27 -16.14 12.41 16.64
CA LYS A 27 -15.54 12.15 17.94
C LYS A 27 -14.43 13.16 18.27
N ASN A 28 -13.68 13.60 17.28
CA ASN A 28 -12.54 14.48 17.47
C ASN A 28 -12.82 15.93 17.03
N LYS A 29 -14.12 16.31 16.89
CA LYS A 29 -14.56 17.66 16.51
C LYS A 29 -13.93 18.13 15.20
N PHE A 30 -13.75 17.21 14.26
CA PHE A 30 -13.17 17.44 12.93
C PHE A 30 -11.81 18.14 12.96
N LYS A 31 -10.99 17.86 13.98
CA LYS A 31 -9.62 18.36 14.04
C LYS A 31 -8.82 17.75 12.88
N TRP A 32 -8.29 18.60 12.00
CA TRP A 32 -7.58 18.17 10.80
C TRP A 32 -6.37 17.30 11.11
N LYS A 33 -5.64 17.62 12.19
CA LYS A 33 -4.47 16.82 12.61
C LYS A 33 -4.84 15.36 12.87
N VAL A 34 -5.97 15.11 13.54
CA VAL A 34 -6.44 13.76 13.85
C VAL A 34 -6.88 13.05 12.56
N LEU A 35 -7.63 13.73 11.70
CA LEU A 35 -8.07 13.16 10.43
C LEU A 35 -6.89 12.81 9.51
N ARG A 36 -5.89 13.68 9.44
CA ARG A 36 -4.68 13.41 8.65
C ARG A 36 -3.95 12.16 9.16
N GLY A 37 -3.82 12.03 10.48
CA GLY A 37 -3.22 10.85 11.09
C GLY A 37 -3.97 9.58 10.72
N TYR A 38 -5.30 9.62 10.82
CA TYR A 38 -6.14 8.48 10.44
C TYR A 38 -5.96 8.12 8.96
N PHE A 39 -6.00 9.11 8.07
CA PHE A 39 -5.83 8.86 6.64
C PHE A 39 -4.46 8.25 6.33
N LEU A 40 -3.41 8.79 6.93
CA LEU A 40 -2.05 8.29 6.71
C LEU A 40 -1.89 6.85 7.21
N GLU A 41 -2.31 6.57 8.44
CA GLU A 41 -2.21 5.23 9.02
C GLU A 41 -3.01 4.22 8.20
N THR A 42 -4.24 4.57 7.83
CA THR A 42 -5.10 3.70 7.04
C THR A 42 -4.50 3.46 5.65
N ALA A 43 -3.95 4.50 5.04
CA ALA A 43 -3.30 4.35 3.72
C ALA A 43 -2.10 3.40 3.81
N ILE A 44 -1.29 3.50 4.86
CA ILE A 44 -0.15 2.60 5.07
C ILE A 44 -0.64 1.16 5.27
N ASP A 45 -1.70 0.97 6.05
CA ASP A 45 -2.27 -0.36 6.29
C ASP A 45 -2.82 -0.98 5.01
N ILE A 46 -3.53 -0.19 4.20
CA ILE A 46 -4.04 -0.63 2.90
C ILE A 46 -2.88 -0.99 1.97
N ASP A 47 -1.82 -0.19 1.97
CA ASP A 47 -0.63 -0.44 1.16
C ASP A 47 0.04 -1.76 1.55
N LYS A 48 0.20 -2.01 2.86
CA LYS A 48 0.74 -3.30 3.35
C LYS A 48 -0.18 -4.47 3.00
N PHE A 49 -1.48 -4.28 3.17
CA PHE A 49 -2.48 -5.29 2.78
C PHE A 49 -2.37 -5.60 1.28
N GLY A 50 -2.27 -4.56 0.45
CA GLY A 50 -2.10 -4.72 -0.99
C GLY A 50 -0.81 -5.45 -1.34
N ASN A 51 0.28 -5.14 -0.66
CA ASN A 51 1.55 -5.81 -0.89
C ASN A 51 1.44 -7.32 -0.71
N LYS A 52 0.79 -7.75 0.35
CA LYS A 52 0.59 -9.19 0.61
C LYS A 52 -0.44 -9.81 -0.33
N ASN A 53 -1.60 -9.18 -0.46
CA ASN A 53 -2.75 -9.82 -1.09
C ASN A 53 -2.77 -9.69 -2.60
N LEU A 54 -2.04 -8.74 -3.16
CA LEU A 54 -1.89 -8.56 -4.60
C LEU A 54 -0.53 -9.02 -5.10
N ARG A 55 0.24 -9.74 -4.28
CA ARG A 55 1.63 -10.12 -4.60
C ARG A 55 1.79 -10.86 -5.93
N THR A 56 0.83 -11.71 -6.27
CA THR A 56 0.91 -12.46 -7.53
C THR A 56 0.87 -11.52 -8.72
N LEU A 57 -0.08 -10.60 -8.73
CA LEU A 57 -0.18 -9.58 -9.77
C LEU A 57 1.05 -8.66 -9.80
N LEU A 58 1.45 -8.18 -8.62
CA LEU A 58 2.56 -7.22 -8.52
C LEU A 58 3.87 -7.84 -8.97
N ASN A 59 4.17 -9.07 -8.55
CA ASN A 59 5.38 -9.77 -8.95
C ASN A 59 5.40 -10.11 -10.44
N SER A 60 4.22 -10.31 -11.04
CA SER A 60 4.12 -10.64 -12.47
C SER A 60 4.24 -9.43 -13.37
N THR A 61 3.88 -8.22 -12.89
CA THR A 61 3.73 -7.04 -13.74
C THR A 61 4.71 -5.92 -13.47
N LEU A 62 5.20 -5.78 -12.23
CA LEU A 62 5.97 -4.60 -11.82
C LEU A 62 7.47 -4.82 -11.76
N ILE A 63 7.91 -6.05 -11.65
CA ILE A 63 9.33 -6.37 -11.44
C ILE A 63 9.80 -7.47 -12.39
N THR A 64 11.11 -7.50 -12.64
CA THR A 64 11.76 -8.56 -13.39
C THR A 64 11.97 -9.79 -12.49
N LYS A 65 12.42 -10.91 -13.10
CA LYS A 65 12.66 -12.15 -12.35
C LYS A 65 13.68 -12.01 -11.22
N GLU A 66 14.64 -11.13 -11.39
CA GLU A 66 15.70 -10.88 -10.38
C GLU A 66 15.26 -9.85 -9.34
N GLY A 67 14.05 -9.33 -9.46
CA GLY A 67 13.56 -8.28 -8.60
C GLY A 67 13.27 -8.72 -7.16
N TYR A 68 13.24 -7.74 -6.29
CA TYR A 68 12.80 -7.95 -4.90
C TYR A 68 11.30 -8.21 -4.88
N LYS A 69 10.89 -9.34 -4.33
CA LYS A 69 9.50 -9.80 -4.39
C LYS A 69 8.59 -9.03 -3.45
N PHE A 70 7.39 -8.74 -3.94
CA PHE A 70 6.28 -8.27 -3.11
C PHE A 70 5.71 -9.43 -2.29
N GLY A 71 5.09 -9.11 -1.15
CA GLY A 71 4.36 -10.11 -0.38
C GLY A 71 4.56 -10.08 1.13
N ASP A 72 5.56 -9.37 1.65
CA ASP A 72 5.76 -9.26 3.10
C ASP A 72 4.65 -8.38 3.68
N PRO A 73 3.83 -8.91 4.62
CA PRO A 73 2.72 -8.14 5.19
C PRO A 73 3.14 -6.96 6.06
N ARG A 74 4.42 -6.87 6.41
CA ARG A 74 4.96 -5.74 7.19
C ARG A 74 5.38 -4.59 6.30
N GLU A 75 5.51 -4.83 5.01
CA GLU A 75 6.09 -3.89 4.05
C GLU A 75 5.01 -3.31 3.14
N THR A 76 5.12 -2.01 2.83
CA THR A 76 4.25 -1.36 1.85
C THR A 76 4.67 -1.71 0.43
N ILE A 77 3.73 -1.56 -0.51
CA ILE A 77 4.05 -1.66 -1.94
C ILE A 77 5.12 -0.63 -2.31
N SER A 78 4.99 0.59 -1.81
CA SER A 78 5.94 1.67 -2.08
C SER A 78 7.36 1.32 -1.64
N SER A 79 7.53 0.65 -0.49
CA SER A 79 8.83 0.20 -0.02
C SER A 79 9.46 -0.82 -0.98
N ALA A 80 8.69 -1.83 -1.39
CA ALA A 80 9.18 -2.84 -2.34
C ALA A 80 9.49 -2.23 -3.70
N LEU A 81 8.66 -1.28 -4.17
CA LEU A 81 8.95 -0.54 -5.40
C LEU A 81 10.27 0.22 -5.29
N GLY A 82 10.51 0.89 -4.17
CA GLY A 82 11.75 1.63 -3.96
C GLY A 82 12.98 0.72 -3.99
N LYS A 83 12.89 -0.45 -3.37
CA LYS A 83 13.97 -1.44 -3.41
C LYS A 83 14.26 -1.88 -4.83
N ASN A 84 13.23 -2.13 -5.62
CA ASN A 84 13.40 -2.51 -7.03
C ASN A 84 13.91 -1.35 -7.87
N GLN A 85 13.52 -0.12 -7.54
CA GLN A 85 14.04 1.07 -8.22
C GLN A 85 15.55 1.18 -8.03
N LEU A 86 16.04 1.00 -6.81
CA LEU A 86 17.48 1.04 -6.52
C LEU A 86 18.23 -0.11 -7.18
N LYS A 87 17.63 -1.29 -7.27
CA LYS A 87 18.23 -2.46 -7.92
C LYS A 87 18.10 -2.44 -9.43
N GLN A 88 17.37 -1.48 -9.98
CA GLN A 88 17.07 -1.39 -11.41
C GLN A 88 16.35 -2.64 -11.95
N THR A 89 15.44 -3.17 -11.15
CA THR A 89 14.67 -4.39 -11.48
C THR A 89 13.20 -4.12 -11.72
N LEU A 90 12.79 -2.87 -11.91
CA LEU A 90 11.42 -2.53 -12.29
C LEU A 90 11.19 -2.80 -13.77
N THR A 91 10.00 -3.32 -14.10
CA THR A 91 9.51 -3.33 -15.47
C THR A 91 9.11 -1.91 -15.89
N THR A 92 8.76 -1.74 -17.18
CA THR A 92 8.21 -0.45 -17.65
C THR A 92 6.99 -0.04 -16.83
N THR A 93 6.08 -0.98 -16.56
CA THR A 93 4.89 -0.74 -15.74
C THR A 93 5.27 -0.30 -14.33
N GLY A 94 6.25 -0.96 -13.72
CA GLY A 94 6.75 -0.60 -12.39
C GLY A 94 7.38 0.79 -12.37
N LYS A 95 8.13 1.15 -13.41
CA LYS A 95 8.73 2.49 -13.54
C LYS A 95 7.66 3.56 -13.66
N VAL A 96 6.60 3.31 -14.44
CA VAL A 96 5.49 4.26 -14.59
C VAL A 96 4.79 4.46 -13.24
N LEU A 97 4.51 3.39 -12.52
CA LEU A 97 3.88 3.49 -11.20
C LEU A 97 4.75 4.28 -10.23
N CYS A 98 6.04 3.99 -10.15
CA CYS A 98 6.97 4.77 -9.33
C CYS A 98 7.01 6.24 -9.73
N ALA A 99 7.00 6.53 -11.02
CA ALA A 99 6.99 7.92 -11.51
C ALA A 99 5.75 8.68 -11.05
N ILE A 100 4.59 8.02 -11.07
CA ILE A 100 3.33 8.61 -10.58
C ILE A 100 3.43 8.92 -9.09
N LEU A 101 3.90 7.96 -8.30
CA LEU A 101 4.03 8.13 -6.85
C LEU A 101 5.06 9.21 -6.50
N ASP A 102 6.18 9.24 -7.21
CA ASP A 102 7.23 10.24 -7.00
C ASP A 102 6.78 11.64 -7.43
N PHE A 103 5.88 11.73 -8.41
CA PHE A 103 5.26 13.00 -8.79
C PHE A 103 4.35 13.54 -7.69
N LEU A 104 3.58 12.66 -7.04
CA LEU A 104 2.68 13.05 -5.95
C LEU A 104 3.45 13.41 -4.68
N ASP A 105 4.56 12.75 -4.43
CA ASP A 105 5.42 12.97 -3.27
C ASP A 105 6.86 12.68 -3.70
N LYS A 106 7.69 13.72 -3.76
CA LYS A 106 9.04 13.62 -4.28
C LYS A 106 9.81 12.46 -3.65
N ASP A 107 10.39 11.61 -4.48
CA ASP A 107 11.18 10.43 -4.10
C ASP A 107 10.41 9.45 -3.21
N HIS A 108 9.08 9.37 -3.39
CA HIS A 108 8.19 8.59 -2.53
C HIS A 108 8.64 7.14 -2.37
N CYS A 109 8.95 6.48 -3.49
CA CYS A 109 9.32 5.06 -3.45
C CYS A 109 10.59 4.84 -2.63
N VAL A 110 11.65 5.61 -2.89
CA VAL A 110 12.92 5.47 -2.17
C VAL A 110 12.79 5.86 -0.70
N LYS A 111 12.06 6.94 -0.41
CA LYS A 111 11.82 7.37 0.98
C LYS A 111 11.02 6.34 1.78
N SER A 112 10.21 5.54 1.10
CA SER A 112 9.34 4.57 1.75
C SER A 112 10.02 3.26 2.09
N ILE A 113 11.27 3.05 1.65
CA ILE A 113 11.98 1.78 1.84
C ILE A 113 12.12 1.46 3.33
N ARG A 114 11.78 0.20 3.68
CA ARG A 114 11.96 -0.35 5.01
C ARG A 114 12.59 -1.74 4.89
N TYR A 115 13.52 -2.02 5.76
CA TYR A 115 14.16 -3.32 5.84
C TYR A 115 13.72 -4.00 7.14
N TYR A 116 13.30 -5.25 7.03
CA TYR A 116 12.81 -6.03 8.17
C TYR A 116 13.72 -7.24 8.35
N GLU A 117 14.02 -7.56 9.62
CA GLU A 117 14.79 -8.75 9.92
C GLU A 117 13.99 -10.00 9.54
N LYS A 118 14.67 -10.99 8.99
CA LYS A 118 14.06 -12.29 8.73
C LYS A 118 13.85 -12.99 10.06
N LEU A 119 12.62 -13.35 10.33
CA LEU A 119 12.26 -14.10 11.52
C LEU A 119 12.51 -15.59 11.32
#